data_06d96444ff36753260c876540947c54d
#
_entry.id   06d96444ff36753260c876540947c54d
#
_cell.length_a   1.000
_cell.length_b   1.000
_cell.length_c   1.000
_cell.angle_alpha   90.00
_cell.angle_beta   90.00
_cell.angle_gamma   90.00
#
_symmetry.space_group_name_H-M   'P 1'
#
loop_
_entity.id
_entity.type
_entity.pdbx_description
1 polymer ?
#
loop_
_entity_poly.entity_id
_entity_poly.type
_entity_poly.pdbx_seq_one_letter_code
_entity_poly.pdbx_strand_id
1 'polypeptide(L)'
;MTKVLSKDEAVITSLDHEGRGIAYVDDKILFIDNALVGETVKFKIFKKKKKALFAKSLEIIEPSTERVEPICDYFGMCGGCSMQHFEISSQLAHKQRAFEQTMKHVGKIHPNQLLSPISGPILGYRHKARLRVKFVEKKQKVLIGFNEKLSHFLTDMQSCKVIPQKISDLLPNLQDMFTKLSVRDQIPQIEYASNQIRHILVLRILQTLSDH
;
A
#
# COMPACT_ATOMS: atom_id res chain seq x y z
N MET A 1 34.96 10.00 -3.76
CA MET A 1 34.82 9.42 -5.11
C MET A 1 33.34 9.37 -5.46
N THR A 2 32.91 10.08 -6.48
CA THR A 2 31.52 10.05 -6.93
C THR A 2 31.28 8.71 -7.64
N LYS A 3 30.44 7.87 -7.07
CA LYS A 3 30.09 6.56 -7.65
C LYS A 3 29.43 6.77 -9.02
N VAL A 4 29.97 6.18 -10.07
CA VAL A 4 29.33 6.20 -11.40
C VAL A 4 28.18 5.21 -11.38
N LEU A 5 26.96 5.73 -11.48
CA LEU A 5 25.74 4.92 -11.54
C LEU A 5 25.52 4.34 -12.94
N SER A 6 24.98 3.13 -13.02
CA SER A 6 24.51 2.57 -14.27
C SER A 6 23.19 3.21 -14.73
N LYS A 7 22.77 2.99 -15.99
CA LYS A 7 21.52 3.57 -16.54
C LYS A 7 20.24 3.15 -15.82
N ASP A 8 20.30 2.08 -15.04
CA ASP A 8 19.19 1.51 -14.29
C ASP A 8 19.37 1.66 -12.77
N GLU A 9 20.31 2.52 -12.34
CA GLU A 9 20.56 2.86 -10.94
C GLU A 9 20.26 4.33 -10.65
N ALA A 10 19.77 4.61 -9.45
CA ALA A 10 19.51 5.97 -8.99
C ALA A 10 19.75 6.11 -7.48
N VAL A 11 20.22 7.29 -7.07
CA VAL A 11 20.23 7.71 -5.67
C VAL A 11 18.94 8.47 -5.37
N ILE A 12 18.28 8.10 -4.30
CA ILE A 12 17.01 8.71 -3.87
C ILE A 12 17.33 9.97 -3.06
N THR A 13 16.83 11.10 -3.53
CA THR A 13 17.10 12.42 -2.93
C THR A 13 15.99 12.91 -2.00
N SER A 14 14.76 12.47 -2.21
CA SER A 14 13.58 12.83 -1.41
C SER A 14 12.46 11.81 -1.56
N LEU A 15 11.38 12.00 -0.80
CA LEU A 15 10.13 11.22 -0.98
C LEU A 15 9.00 12.15 -1.38
N ASP A 16 8.05 11.62 -2.16
CA ASP A 16 6.79 12.31 -2.40
C ASP A 16 5.77 12.03 -1.27
N HIS A 17 4.60 12.63 -1.38
CA HIS A 17 3.51 12.49 -0.38
C HIS A 17 2.92 11.08 -0.30
N GLU A 18 3.15 10.23 -1.30
CA GLU A 18 2.73 8.81 -1.32
C GLU A 18 3.83 7.89 -0.77
N GLY A 19 5.01 8.43 -0.42
CA GLY A 19 6.16 7.68 0.07
C GLY A 19 6.98 7.01 -1.03
N ARG A 20 6.89 7.49 -2.27
CA ARG A 20 7.77 7.04 -3.36
C ARG A 20 9.08 7.82 -3.32
N GLY A 21 10.18 7.12 -3.54
CA GLY A 21 11.48 7.75 -3.72
C GLY A 21 11.50 8.65 -4.95
N ILE A 22 12.12 9.81 -4.83
CA ILE A 22 12.35 10.77 -5.92
C ILE A 22 13.82 10.76 -6.27
N ALA A 23 14.11 10.59 -7.56
CA ALA A 23 15.41 10.77 -8.18
C ALA A 23 15.26 11.56 -9.49
N TYR A 24 16.37 11.87 -10.14
CA TYR A 24 16.38 12.58 -11.42
C TYR A 24 17.21 11.78 -12.44
N VAL A 25 16.65 11.59 -13.62
CA VAL A 25 17.31 10.92 -14.75
C VAL A 25 16.98 11.69 -16.02
N ASP A 26 17.99 12.11 -16.78
CA ASP A 26 17.86 12.87 -18.03
C ASP A 26 16.87 14.05 -17.90
N ASP A 27 17.08 14.90 -16.88
CA ASP A 27 16.25 16.07 -16.54
C ASP A 27 14.78 15.78 -16.25
N LYS A 28 14.42 14.51 -16.04
CA LYS A 28 13.09 14.09 -15.64
C LYS A 28 13.05 13.63 -14.21
N ILE A 29 11.94 13.95 -13.55
CA ILE A 29 11.67 13.43 -12.21
C ILE A 29 11.33 11.93 -12.34
N LEU A 30 12.02 11.12 -11.55
CA LEU A 30 11.81 9.67 -11.46
C LEU A 30 11.19 9.34 -10.11
N PHE A 31 9.98 8.81 -10.10
CA PHE A 31 9.29 8.29 -8.92
C PHE A 31 9.52 6.79 -8.84
N ILE A 32 10.09 6.32 -7.72
CA ILE A 32 10.43 4.90 -7.53
C ILE A 32 9.66 4.34 -6.34
N ASP A 33 8.80 3.36 -6.59
CA ASP A 33 8.11 2.64 -5.53
C ASP A 33 9.10 1.84 -4.69
N ASN A 34 8.85 1.80 -3.36
CA ASN A 34 9.62 1.01 -2.40
C ASN A 34 11.10 1.44 -2.29
N ALA A 35 11.37 2.74 -2.37
CA ALA A 35 12.70 3.31 -2.21
C ALA A 35 12.70 4.45 -1.19
N LEU A 36 13.72 4.56 -0.36
CA LEU A 36 13.86 5.55 0.72
C LEU A 36 14.99 6.56 0.43
N VAL A 37 14.94 7.70 1.08
CA VAL A 37 15.96 8.74 0.96
C VAL A 37 17.33 8.19 1.34
N GLY A 38 18.34 8.56 0.55
CA GLY A 38 19.73 8.14 0.73
C GLY A 38 20.06 6.77 0.14
N GLU A 39 19.07 6.02 -0.32
CA GLU A 39 19.33 4.73 -0.94
C GLU A 39 19.86 4.85 -2.36
N THR A 40 20.76 3.94 -2.71
CA THR A 40 21.10 3.62 -4.10
C THR A 40 20.29 2.40 -4.51
N VAL A 41 19.45 2.55 -5.54
CA VAL A 41 18.55 1.48 -5.97
C VAL A 41 18.68 1.17 -7.44
N LYS A 42 18.55 -0.10 -7.79
CA LYS A 42 18.32 -0.54 -9.16
C LYS A 42 16.82 -0.51 -9.45
N PHE A 43 16.41 0.05 -10.58
CA PHE A 43 15.00 0.26 -10.87
C PHE A 43 14.59 -0.20 -12.26
N LYS A 44 13.28 -0.39 -12.44
CA LYS A 44 12.67 -0.66 -13.75
C LYS A 44 11.50 0.29 -13.98
N ILE A 45 11.59 1.07 -15.07
CA ILE A 45 10.52 1.99 -15.48
C ILE A 45 9.34 1.18 -16.02
N PHE A 46 8.13 1.45 -15.51
CA PHE A 46 6.89 0.86 -16.00
C PHE A 46 5.95 1.88 -16.66
N LYS A 47 6.16 3.19 -16.43
CA LYS A 47 5.34 4.25 -17.02
C LYS A 47 6.17 5.50 -17.29
N LYS A 48 5.97 6.11 -18.46
CA LYS A 48 6.62 7.35 -18.88
C LYS A 48 5.57 8.42 -19.14
N LYS A 49 5.81 9.64 -18.62
CA LYS A 49 5.09 10.87 -18.95
C LYS A 49 6.08 11.91 -19.47
N LYS A 50 5.58 13.02 -20.05
CA LYS A 50 6.43 14.07 -20.66
C LYS A 50 7.55 14.56 -19.73
N LYS A 51 7.26 14.79 -18.45
CA LYS A 51 8.20 15.33 -17.45
C LYS A 51 8.47 14.39 -16.26
N ALA A 52 7.94 13.17 -16.27
CA ALA A 52 8.03 12.25 -15.15
C ALA A 52 8.14 10.80 -15.59
N LEU A 53 8.95 10.05 -14.89
CA LEU A 53 9.12 8.61 -15.03
C LEU A 53 8.60 7.93 -13.77
N PHE A 54 8.01 6.75 -13.90
CA PHE A 54 7.54 5.95 -12.78
C PHE A 54 8.19 4.58 -12.87
N ALA A 55 8.80 4.18 -11.78
CA ALA A 55 9.59 2.97 -11.70
C ALA A 55 9.27 2.18 -10.42
N LYS A 56 9.68 0.94 -10.43
CA LYS A 56 9.70 0.05 -9.27
C LYS A 56 11.17 -0.26 -8.94
N SER A 57 11.54 -0.23 -7.66
CA SER A 57 12.84 -0.74 -7.24
C SER A 57 12.88 -2.25 -7.44
N LEU A 58 13.97 -2.74 -8.02
CA LEU A 58 14.25 -4.17 -8.19
C LEU A 58 15.19 -4.66 -7.10
N GLU A 59 16.15 -3.82 -6.72
CA GLU A 59 17.20 -4.13 -5.77
C GLU A 59 17.56 -2.87 -5.00
N ILE A 60 17.81 -2.99 -3.72
CA ILE A 60 18.37 -1.94 -2.86
C ILE A 60 19.86 -2.23 -2.73
N ILE A 61 20.71 -1.44 -3.43
CA ILE A 61 22.16 -1.63 -3.48
C ILE A 61 22.79 -1.12 -2.19
N GLU A 62 22.37 0.07 -1.76
CA GLU A 62 22.81 0.71 -0.52
C GLU A 62 21.56 1.10 0.26
N PRO A 63 21.20 0.36 1.34
CA PRO A 63 20.00 0.64 2.10
C PRO A 63 20.16 1.89 3.00
N SER A 64 19.06 2.58 3.22
CA SER A 64 18.94 3.62 4.26
C SER A 64 18.95 2.99 5.64
N THR A 65 19.49 3.70 6.64
CA THR A 65 19.40 3.32 8.07
C THR A 65 17.97 3.32 8.59
N GLU A 66 17.05 3.99 7.90
CA GLU A 66 15.62 4.05 8.22
C GLU A 66 14.82 2.91 7.57
N ARG A 67 15.47 2.04 6.79
CA ARG A 67 14.82 0.88 6.19
C ARG A 67 14.63 -0.21 7.21
N VAL A 68 13.42 -0.75 7.26
CA VAL A 68 13.04 -1.91 8.07
C VAL A 68 12.43 -3.00 7.20
N GLU A 69 12.49 -4.24 7.68
CA GLU A 69 11.81 -5.35 7.02
C GLU A 69 10.29 -5.20 7.18
N PRO A 70 9.51 -5.24 6.08
CA PRO A 70 8.07 -5.17 6.16
C PRO A 70 7.47 -6.35 6.93
N ILE A 71 6.57 -6.07 7.87
CA ILE A 71 5.89 -7.10 8.68
C ILE A 71 4.83 -7.91 7.93
N CYS A 72 4.50 -7.53 6.70
CA CYS A 72 3.46 -8.15 5.88
C CYS A 72 4.07 -8.81 4.65
N ASP A 73 3.88 -10.11 4.49
CA ASP A 73 4.40 -10.91 3.37
C ASP A 73 3.90 -10.44 2.00
N TYR A 74 2.78 -9.71 1.98
CA TYR A 74 2.18 -9.16 0.76
C TYR A 74 2.64 -7.73 0.44
N PHE A 75 3.53 -7.15 1.25
CA PHE A 75 4.03 -5.80 0.99
C PHE A 75 4.76 -5.73 -0.36
N GLY A 76 4.62 -4.62 -1.05
CA GLY A 76 5.21 -4.44 -2.38
C GLY A 76 4.36 -5.00 -3.53
N MET A 77 3.57 -6.06 -3.30
CA MET A 77 2.58 -6.59 -4.24
C MET A 77 1.19 -6.01 -3.97
N CYS A 78 0.71 -6.12 -2.74
CA CYS A 78 -0.58 -5.58 -2.31
C CYS A 78 -0.59 -4.06 -2.34
N GLY A 79 -1.64 -3.46 -2.92
CA GLY A 79 -1.84 -2.01 -2.98
C GLY A 79 -2.38 -1.37 -1.69
N GLY A 80 -2.59 -2.15 -0.63
CA GLY A 80 -3.17 -1.66 0.63
C GLY A 80 -2.23 -0.82 1.50
N CYS A 81 -0.91 -0.95 1.32
CA CYS A 81 0.13 -0.28 2.11
C CYS A 81 1.27 0.22 1.22
N SER A 82 1.87 1.36 1.57
CA SER A 82 2.95 1.97 0.79
C SER A 82 4.27 2.16 1.55
N MET A 83 4.27 2.12 2.89
CA MET A 83 5.43 2.54 3.69
C MET A 83 5.89 1.52 4.74
N GLN A 84 5.52 0.24 4.66
CA GLN A 84 5.92 -0.74 5.69
C GLN A 84 7.44 -1.02 5.75
N HIS A 85 8.18 -0.67 4.71
CA HIS A 85 9.65 -0.76 4.63
C HIS A 85 10.37 0.42 5.28
N PHE A 86 9.63 1.39 5.82
CA PHE A 86 10.14 2.62 6.39
C PHE A 86 9.87 2.64 7.90
N GLU A 87 10.87 2.97 8.70
CA GLU A 87 10.77 3.03 10.16
C GLU A 87 9.64 3.99 10.60
N ILE A 88 8.89 3.66 11.64
CA ILE A 88 7.63 4.34 12.02
C ILE A 88 7.83 5.79 12.43
N SER A 89 8.86 6.08 13.21
CA SER A 89 9.15 7.46 13.63
C SER A 89 9.55 8.32 12.42
N SER A 90 10.30 7.75 11.49
CA SER A 90 10.69 8.37 10.24
C SER A 90 9.51 8.58 9.31
N GLN A 91 8.54 7.63 9.26
CA GLN A 91 7.27 7.84 8.54
C GLN A 91 6.50 9.04 9.09
N LEU A 92 6.44 9.19 10.42
CA LEU A 92 5.72 10.29 11.08
C LEU A 92 6.38 11.63 10.74
N ALA A 93 7.71 11.71 10.88
CA ALA A 93 8.49 12.89 10.53
C ALA A 93 8.34 13.28 9.05
N HIS A 94 8.37 12.28 8.14
CA HIS A 94 8.15 12.51 6.71
C HIS A 94 6.74 13.06 6.43
N LYS A 95 5.70 12.47 7.01
CA LYS A 95 4.30 12.93 6.82
C LYS A 95 4.10 14.34 7.35
N GLN A 96 4.67 14.66 8.50
CA GLN A 96 4.63 16.01 9.04
C GLN A 96 5.33 17.01 8.12
N ARG A 97 6.54 16.71 7.65
CA ARG A 97 7.27 17.55 6.70
C ARG A 97 6.48 17.76 5.40
N ALA A 98 5.88 16.71 4.85
CA ALA A 98 5.06 16.79 3.64
C ALA A 98 3.84 17.70 3.86
N PHE A 99 3.19 17.62 5.03
CA PHE A 99 2.09 18.49 5.42
C PHE A 99 2.54 19.95 5.51
N GLU A 100 3.62 20.25 6.24
CA GLU A 100 4.17 21.60 6.39
C GLU A 100 4.57 22.21 5.04
N GLN A 101 5.24 21.43 4.18
CA GLN A 101 5.61 21.88 2.83
C GLN A 101 4.36 22.15 1.97
N THR A 102 3.33 21.33 2.08
CA THR A 102 2.07 21.55 1.35
C THR A 102 1.39 22.85 1.80
N MET A 103 1.31 23.08 3.11
CA MET A 103 0.76 24.34 3.64
C MET A 103 1.55 25.56 3.12
N LYS A 104 2.88 25.48 3.20
CA LYS A 104 3.76 26.59 2.81
C LYS A 104 3.76 26.84 1.30
N HIS A 105 3.93 25.81 0.48
CA HIS A 105 4.18 25.96 -0.95
C HIS A 105 2.91 25.95 -1.81
N VAL A 106 1.90 25.17 -1.42
CA VAL A 106 0.62 25.07 -2.14
C VAL A 106 -0.39 26.00 -1.52
N GLY A 107 -0.62 25.89 -0.22
CA GLY A 107 -1.60 26.71 0.51
C GLY A 107 -1.18 28.15 0.73
N LYS A 108 0.14 28.46 0.66
CA LYS A 108 0.71 29.78 1.03
C LYS A 108 0.31 30.20 2.45
N ILE A 109 0.14 29.23 3.32
CA ILE A 109 -0.30 29.41 4.72
C ILE A 109 0.93 29.24 5.64
N HIS A 110 1.05 30.15 6.58
CA HIS A 110 2.06 30.12 7.64
C HIS A 110 1.33 30.13 8.98
N PRO A 111 1.05 28.95 9.60
CA PRO A 111 0.39 28.89 10.88
C PRO A 111 1.25 29.46 11.98
N ASN A 112 0.64 30.13 12.96
CA ASN A 112 1.36 30.64 14.14
C ASN A 112 1.90 29.51 15.03
N GLN A 113 1.24 28.35 15.01
CA GLN A 113 1.63 27.19 15.80
C GLN A 113 1.28 25.90 15.04
N LEU A 114 2.18 24.95 15.09
CA LEU A 114 1.95 23.56 14.66
C LEU A 114 1.92 22.68 15.91
N LEU A 115 0.85 21.95 16.09
CA LEU A 115 0.74 20.96 17.16
C LEU A 115 1.52 19.69 16.80
N SER A 116 1.96 18.96 17.82
CA SER A 116 2.59 17.65 17.61
C SER A 116 1.63 16.70 16.90
N PRO A 117 2.14 15.87 15.97
CA PRO A 117 1.30 14.90 15.26
C PRO A 117 0.71 13.87 16.22
N ILE A 118 -0.53 13.49 15.97
CA ILE A 118 -1.19 12.40 16.69
C ILE A 118 -0.81 11.09 16.00
N SER A 119 -0.25 10.16 16.76
CA SER A 119 0.04 8.80 16.30
C SER A 119 -0.82 7.78 17.02
N GLY A 120 -1.00 6.61 16.42
CA GLY A 120 -1.80 5.53 16.97
C GLY A 120 -1.13 4.16 16.74
N PRO A 121 -1.86 3.06 16.95
CA PRO A 121 -1.36 1.72 16.71
C PRO A 121 -0.84 1.56 15.27
N ILE A 122 0.26 0.84 15.11
CA ILE A 122 0.86 0.56 13.80
C ILE A 122 0.24 -0.64 13.09
N LEU A 123 -0.47 -1.49 13.85
CA LEU A 123 -1.17 -2.69 13.39
C LEU A 123 -2.65 -2.60 13.77
N GLY A 124 -3.51 -3.28 13.00
CA GLY A 124 -4.94 -3.38 13.32
C GLY A 124 -5.71 -2.06 13.30
N TYR A 125 -5.11 -0.98 12.80
CA TYR A 125 -5.68 0.38 12.89
C TYR A 125 -6.78 0.67 11.87
N ARG A 126 -6.90 -0.14 10.82
CA ARG A 126 -7.91 0.08 9.77
C ARG A 126 -9.22 -0.57 10.16
N HIS A 127 -10.08 0.19 10.83
CA HIS A 127 -11.37 -0.28 11.34
C HIS A 127 -12.49 -0.32 10.29
N LYS A 128 -12.26 0.21 9.10
CA LYS A 128 -13.19 0.14 7.97
C LYS A 128 -12.42 -0.07 6.68
N ALA A 129 -12.81 -1.07 5.90
CA ALA A 129 -12.28 -1.27 4.56
C ALA A 129 -13.28 -1.99 3.67
N ARG A 130 -12.98 -1.90 2.38
CA ARG A 130 -13.67 -2.60 1.30
C ARG A 130 -12.70 -3.59 0.71
N LEU A 131 -13.01 -4.88 0.85
CA LEU A 131 -12.26 -5.98 0.27
C LEU A 131 -12.95 -6.41 -1.02
N ARG A 132 -12.20 -6.59 -2.06
CA ARG A 132 -12.74 -7.21 -3.27
C ARG A 132 -12.82 -8.72 -3.09
N VAL A 133 -13.80 -9.30 -3.78
CA VAL A 133 -14.02 -10.74 -3.85
C VAL A 133 -14.01 -11.12 -5.33
N LYS A 134 -13.38 -12.23 -5.67
CA LYS A 134 -13.37 -12.73 -7.04
C LYS A 134 -13.16 -14.23 -7.06
N PHE A 135 -14.06 -14.97 -7.71
CA PHE A 135 -13.81 -16.36 -8.08
C PHE A 135 -12.77 -16.39 -9.22
N VAL A 136 -11.74 -17.20 -9.06
CA VAL A 136 -10.68 -17.37 -10.05
C VAL A 136 -10.74 -18.79 -10.60
N GLU A 137 -11.27 -18.94 -11.79
CA GLU A 137 -11.45 -20.23 -12.48
C GLU A 137 -10.19 -21.09 -12.49
N LYS A 138 -9.04 -20.51 -12.86
CA LYS A 138 -7.76 -21.25 -12.90
C LYS A 138 -7.32 -21.82 -11.54
N LYS A 139 -7.76 -21.21 -10.44
CA LYS A 139 -7.45 -21.64 -9.07
C LYS A 139 -8.59 -22.43 -8.45
N GLN A 140 -9.78 -22.48 -9.08
CA GLN A 140 -11.02 -23.02 -8.53
C GLN A 140 -11.31 -22.52 -7.12
N LYS A 141 -11.03 -21.21 -6.88
CA LYS A 141 -11.05 -20.60 -5.55
C LYS A 141 -11.54 -19.16 -5.60
N VAL A 142 -12.27 -18.76 -4.56
CA VAL A 142 -12.58 -17.35 -4.30
C VAL A 142 -11.37 -16.71 -3.61
N LEU A 143 -10.92 -15.57 -4.12
CA LEU A 143 -9.95 -14.70 -3.48
C LEU A 143 -10.67 -13.53 -2.81
N ILE A 144 -10.21 -13.13 -1.63
CA ILE A 144 -10.69 -11.97 -0.88
C ILE A 144 -9.49 -11.12 -0.49
N GLY A 145 -9.51 -9.82 -0.84
CA GLY A 145 -8.38 -8.97 -0.50
C GLY A 145 -8.40 -7.60 -1.17
N PHE A 146 -7.24 -6.94 -1.13
CA PHE A 146 -7.00 -5.70 -1.84
C PHE A 146 -6.43 -5.98 -3.24
N ASN A 147 -6.58 -5.02 -4.15
CA ASN A 147 -5.91 -5.11 -5.43
C ASN A 147 -4.39 -5.10 -5.26
N GLU A 148 -3.70 -5.75 -6.16
CA GLU A 148 -2.27 -5.54 -6.34
C GLU A 148 -1.97 -4.10 -6.78
N LYS A 149 -0.78 -3.62 -6.48
CA LYS A 149 -0.32 -2.30 -6.90
C LYS A 149 -0.37 -2.19 -8.44
N LEU A 150 -0.96 -1.10 -8.92
CA LEU A 150 -1.02 -0.76 -10.35
C LEU A 150 -1.66 -1.85 -11.23
N SER A 151 -2.50 -2.69 -10.66
CA SER A 151 -3.11 -3.84 -11.30
C SER A 151 -4.60 -3.95 -10.97
N HIS A 152 -5.35 -4.68 -11.79
CA HIS A 152 -6.73 -5.09 -11.45
C HIS A 152 -6.74 -6.47 -10.80
N PHE A 153 -5.61 -7.15 -10.69
CA PHE A 153 -5.53 -8.44 -10.02
C PHE A 153 -5.76 -8.28 -8.53
N LEU A 154 -6.24 -9.34 -7.93
CA LEU A 154 -6.51 -9.39 -6.51
C LEU A 154 -5.36 -10.11 -5.82
N THR A 155 -4.84 -9.52 -4.76
CA THR A 155 -3.83 -10.16 -3.93
C THR A 155 -4.45 -11.39 -3.25
N ASP A 156 -3.87 -12.56 -3.47
CA ASP A 156 -4.26 -13.81 -2.80
C ASP A 156 -3.72 -13.82 -1.37
N MET A 157 -4.39 -13.07 -0.50
CA MET A 157 -3.91 -12.86 0.87
C MET A 157 -4.68 -13.71 1.88
N GLN A 158 -3.95 -14.34 2.79
CA GLN A 158 -4.50 -15.14 3.89
C GLN A 158 -4.59 -14.35 5.20
N SER A 159 -3.89 -13.21 5.28
CA SER A 159 -3.88 -12.34 6.44
C SER A 159 -3.63 -10.88 6.03
N CYS A 160 -3.93 -9.94 6.92
CA CYS A 160 -3.63 -8.54 6.72
C CYS A 160 -3.27 -7.88 8.06
N LYS A 161 -2.09 -7.30 8.17
CA LYS A 161 -1.56 -6.72 9.42
C LYS A 161 -2.22 -5.39 9.81
N VAL A 162 -2.84 -4.68 8.86
CA VAL A 162 -3.41 -3.34 9.14
C VAL A 162 -4.90 -3.36 9.48
N ILE A 163 -5.62 -4.47 9.21
CA ILE A 163 -6.99 -4.67 9.67
C ILE A 163 -7.01 -5.33 11.06
N PRO A 164 -8.09 -5.22 11.85
CA PRO A 164 -8.19 -5.89 13.13
C PRO A 164 -7.93 -7.39 13.01
N GLN A 165 -7.16 -7.96 13.94
CA GLN A 165 -6.73 -9.36 13.90
C GLN A 165 -7.90 -10.32 13.70
N LYS A 166 -9.02 -10.13 14.42
CA LYS A 166 -10.22 -10.96 14.29
C LYS A 166 -10.78 -11.01 12.87
N ILE A 167 -10.72 -9.89 12.13
CA ILE A 167 -11.16 -9.84 10.72
C ILE A 167 -10.12 -10.48 9.83
N SER A 168 -8.83 -10.26 10.10
CA SER A 168 -7.73 -10.90 9.37
C SER A 168 -7.83 -12.42 9.44
N ASP A 169 -8.09 -12.98 10.61
CA ASP A 169 -8.17 -14.42 10.85
C ASP A 169 -9.38 -15.08 10.16
N LEU A 170 -10.40 -14.28 9.86
CA LEU A 170 -11.57 -14.78 9.10
C LEU A 170 -11.32 -14.92 7.59
N LEU A 171 -10.31 -14.26 7.03
CA LEU A 171 -10.10 -14.24 5.57
C LEU A 171 -10.02 -15.64 4.94
N PRO A 172 -9.22 -16.58 5.45
CA PRO A 172 -9.16 -17.93 4.88
C PRO A 172 -10.51 -18.64 4.93
N ASN A 173 -11.20 -18.57 6.06
CA ASN A 173 -12.50 -19.23 6.25
C ASN A 173 -13.60 -18.64 5.33
N LEU A 174 -13.58 -17.31 5.14
CA LEU A 174 -14.49 -16.64 4.20
C LEU A 174 -14.19 -17.03 2.75
N GLN A 175 -12.90 -17.16 2.37
CA GLN A 175 -12.53 -17.63 1.04
C GLN A 175 -13.04 -19.06 0.79
N ASP A 176 -12.85 -19.95 1.75
CA ASP A 176 -13.29 -21.34 1.65
C ASP A 176 -14.82 -21.46 1.62
N MET A 177 -15.51 -20.71 2.49
CA MET A 177 -16.96 -20.66 2.52
C MET A 177 -17.53 -20.16 1.18
N PHE A 178 -17.01 -19.02 0.67
CA PHE A 178 -17.52 -18.45 -0.58
C PHE A 178 -17.21 -19.31 -1.79
N THR A 179 -16.10 -20.05 -1.78
CA THR A 179 -15.74 -20.98 -2.84
C THR A 179 -16.80 -22.08 -3.02
N LYS A 180 -17.46 -22.49 -1.92
CA LYS A 180 -18.48 -23.53 -1.90
C LYS A 180 -19.88 -23.03 -2.28
N LEU A 181 -20.11 -21.71 -2.30
CA LEU A 181 -21.42 -21.14 -2.66
C LEU A 181 -21.71 -21.31 -4.15
N SER A 182 -22.97 -21.60 -4.49
CA SER A 182 -23.45 -21.60 -5.88
C SER A 182 -23.34 -20.22 -6.54
N VAL A 183 -23.42 -19.14 -5.73
CA VAL A 183 -23.34 -17.72 -6.13
C VAL A 183 -21.95 -17.12 -5.97
N ARG A 184 -20.91 -17.92 -5.90
CA ARG A 184 -19.52 -17.50 -5.63
C ARG A 184 -18.96 -16.45 -6.58
N ASP A 185 -19.44 -16.37 -7.79
CA ASP A 185 -19.08 -15.39 -8.82
C ASP A 185 -19.92 -14.11 -8.77
N GLN A 186 -21.01 -14.10 -7.98
CA GLN A 186 -21.95 -12.99 -7.82
C GLN A 186 -21.67 -12.12 -6.58
N ILE A 187 -20.59 -12.36 -5.87
CA ILE A 187 -20.17 -11.60 -4.69
C ILE A 187 -18.91 -10.81 -5.03
N PRO A 188 -19.00 -9.57 -5.53
CA PRO A 188 -17.81 -8.80 -5.93
C PRO A 188 -17.07 -8.15 -4.77
N GLN A 189 -17.68 -8.03 -3.58
CA GLN A 189 -17.17 -7.18 -2.53
C GLN A 189 -17.70 -7.55 -1.14
N ILE A 190 -16.83 -7.39 -0.15
CA ILE A 190 -17.17 -7.36 1.28
C ILE A 190 -16.73 -5.99 1.81
N GLU A 191 -17.61 -5.29 2.50
CA GLU A 191 -17.24 -4.19 3.36
C GLU A 191 -17.21 -4.67 4.80
N TYR A 192 -16.20 -4.28 5.55
CA TYR A 192 -16.23 -4.45 6.97
C TYR A 192 -16.12 -3.11 7.70
N ALA A 193 -16.78 -3.03 8.82
CA ALA A 193 -16.63 -1.97 9.81
C ALA A 193 -16.49 -2.61 11.19
N SER A 194 -15.58 -2.11 11.99
CA SER A 194 -15.36 -2.63 13.33
C SER A 194 -15.08 -1.51 14.32
N ASN A 195 -15.42 -1.76 15.56
CA ASN A 195 -14.91 -1.07 16.74
C ASN A 195 -14.26 -2.10 17.66
N GLN A 196 -13.92 -1.73 18.90
CA GLN A 196 -13.29 -2.64 19.85
C GLN A 196 -14.17 -3.84 20.26
N ILE A 197 -15.49 -3.74 20.09
CA ILE A 197 -16.48 -4.70 20.60
C ILE A 197 -17.17 -5.47 19.47
N ARG A 198 -17.55 -4.76 18.40
CA ARG A 198 -18.38 -5.30 17.31
C ARG A 198 -17.66 -5.27 15.98
N HIS A 199 -17.89 -6.32 15.18
CA HIS A 199 -17.42 -6.44 13.81
C HIS A 199 -18.62 -6.70 12.90
N ILE A 200 -18.76 -5.89 11.86
CA ILE A 200 -19.86 -5.99 10.89
C ILE A 200 -19.24 -6.29 9.53
N LEU A 201 -19.77 -7.29 8.86
CA LEU A 201 -19.45 -7.61 7.47
C LEU A 201 -20.71 -7.36 6.63
N VAL A 202 -20.57 -6.61 5.56
CA VAL A 202 -21.62 -6.33 4.59
C VAL A 202 -21.19 -6.93 3.27
N LEU A 203 -21.96 -7.88 2.78
CA LEU A 203 -21.73 -8.55 1.50
C LEU A 203 -22.51 -7.82 0.41
N ARG A 204 -21.83 -7.44 -0.66
CA ARG A 204 -22.49 -7.00 -1.88
C ARG A 204 -22.74 -8.22 -2.76
N ILE A 205 -24.00 -8.44 -3.12
CA ILE A 205 -24.42 -9.56 -3.96
C ILE A 205 -25.13 -8.99 -5.19
N LEU A 206 -24.85 -9.54 -6.37
CA LEU A 206 -25.36 -9.03 -7.65
C LEU A 206 -26.65 -9.71 -8.11
N GLN A 207 -27.10 -10.74 -7.39
CA GLN A 207 -28.37 -11.42 -7.64
C GLN A 207 -29.15 -11.61 -6.36
N THR A 208 -30.46 -11.83 -6.47
CA THR A 208 -31.32 -12.18 -5.34
C THR A 208 -30.91 -13.55 -4.80
N LEU A 209 -30.80 -13.65 -3.48
CA LEU A 209 -30.58 -14.93 -2.81
C LEU A 209 -31.91 -15.69 -2.79
N SER A 210 -31.88 -17.01 -2.98
CA SER A 210 -33.00 -17.89 -2.71
C SER A 210 -33.10 -18.14 -1.20
N ASP A 211 -34.30 -18.43 -0.72
CA ASP A 211 -34.59 -18.74 0.69
C ASP A 211 -34.07 -20.13 1.13
N HIS A 212 -33.08 -20.72 0.42
CA HIS A 212 -32.52 -22.04 0.70
C HIS A 212 -31.06 -21.97 1.10
#